data_8db873bc18b16ec18f8fd49e432d6fae
#
_entry.id   8db873bc18b16ec18f8fd49e432d6fae
#
_cell.length_a   1.000
_cell.length_b   1.000
_cell.length_c   1.000
_cell.angle_alpha   90.00
_cell.angle_beta   90.00
_cell.angle_gamma   90.00
#
_symmetry.space_group_name_H-M   'P 1'
#
loop_
_entity.id
_entity.type
_entity.pdbx_description
1 polymer ?
#
loop_
_entity_poly.entity_id
_entity_poly.type
_entity_poly.pdbx_seq_one_letter_code
_entity_poly.pdbx_strand_id
1 'polypeptide(L)'
;MAVDASRPFPLIRNKTLNIAALLSKKNTKSEKQELDFATVQVPGVLPRLVQIPSEEENAKCFILLEQIIEKNIDKLFLNYEVLCAYPYRIMRNADLTIDEDEAEDLLKEIQKQLKMRQWGEVIRLEVESGIDKRLLRFLKDELKVAEEDIFCIQGPIDLTFLMKMYGLPGCDHLRYKPYTPQKNPKIEPGENIFELIRKGDIFLHHPYQTFDPVVDFIRQAASDPDVLAIKQTLYRVSGNSPIIASLAQAAENGKQVSVLVELKARFDEENNIVWAKKLEQAGCHVIYGLVGLKTHSKITLVVRKEEDEIRRYVHLGTGNYNDSTAKLYTDMGMFTSKTRYGEDATAVFNMLSGYSEPLVWNKLSLAPLWLRGKFLSLIEREKEHAKNGRPARIIAKMNSLCDPGIIEALYDALSLIHISEPTRLRC
;
A
#
# COMPACT_ATOMS: atom_id res chain seq x y z
N MET A 1 24.91 -6.24 21.11
CA MET A 1 25.54 -5.05 21.72
C MET A 1 25.21 -5.12 23.21
N ALA A 2 26.19 -5.16 24.08
CA ALA A 2 25.96 -5.09 25.52
C ALA A 2 25.70 -3.64 25.93
N VAL A 3 24.77 -3.43 26.84
CA VAL A 3 24.35 -2.11 27.35
C VAL A 3 24.90 -2.01 28.77
N ASP A 4 25.70 -1.00 29.03
CA ASP A 4 26.26 -0.69 30.33
C ASP A 4 26.33 0.85 30.52
N ALA A 5 26.84 1.33 31.67
CA ALA A 5 26.93 2.75 31.95
C ALA A 5 27.69 3.57 30.89
N SER A 6 28.57 2.92 30.12
CA SER A 6 29.38 3.55 29.04
C SER A 6 28.73 3.40 27.66
N ARG A 7 27.73 2.52 27.52
CA ARG A 7 27.04 2.19 26.28
C ARG A 7 25.55 2.20 26.52
N PRO A 8 24.88 3.33 26.21
CA PRO A 8 23.45 3.49 26.42
C PRO A 8 22.65 2.51 25.55
N PHE A 9 21.38 2.32 25.88
CA PHE A 9 20.47 1.47 25.15
C PHE A 9 20.43 1.87 23.66
N PRO A 10 20.65 0.91 22.73
CA PRO A 10 20.73 1.23 21.31
C PRO A 10 19.35 1.57 20.74
N LEU A 11 19.32 2.37 19.67
CA LEU A 11 18.10 2.60 18.92
C LEU A 11 17.64 1.31 18.26
N ILE A 12 16.53 0.77 18.73
CA ILE A 12 15.87 -0.37 18.09
C ILE A 12 15.03 0.15 16.93
N ARG A 13 15.28 -0.40 15.73
CA ARG A 13 14.55 -0.02 14.52
C ARG A 13 13.13 -0.56 14.53
N ASN A 14 12.22 0.20 13.94
CA ASN A 14 10.83 -0.18 13.82
C ASN A 14 10.66 -1.55 13.15
N LYS A 15 9.86 -2.42 13.75
CA LYS A 15 9.51 -3.77 13.25
C LYS A 15 10.66 -4.75 13.07
N THR A 16 11.88 -4.44 13.54
CA THR A 16 12.97 -5.42 13.52
C THR A 16 12.80 -6.44 14.63
N LEU A 17 13.12 -7.70 14.32
CA LEU A 17 13.19 -8.76 15.31
C LEU A 17 14.56 -8.71 15.99
N ASN A 18 14.57 -8.78 17.31
CA ASN A 18 15.76 -8.71 18.15
C ASN A 18 15.70 -9.77 19.24
N ILE A 19 16.84 -10.12 19.80
CA ILE A 19 16.96 -11.00 20.96
C ILE A 19 17.52 -10.16 22.10
N ALA A 20 16.78 -10.09 23.20
CA ALA A 20 17.23 -9.51 24.45
C ALA A 20 17.90 -10.59 25.30
N ALA A 21 19.06 -10.28 25.88
CA ALA A 21 19.80 -11.21 26.74
C ALA A 21 20.15 -10.53 28.06
N LEU A 22 20.05 -11.28 29.14
CA LEU A 22 20.52 -10.91 30.46
C LEU A 22 21.87 -11.55 30.69
N LEU A 23 22.86 -10.75 31.01
CA LEU A 23 24.25 -11.16 31.12
C LEU A 23 24.77 -10.95 32.54
N SER A 24 25.68 -11.87 32.98
CA SER A 24 26.48 -11.70 34.19
C SER A 24 27.95 -11.77 33.84
N LYS A 25 28.79 -10.89 34.40
CA LYS A 25 30.22 -10.87 34.15
C LYS A 25 30.88 -12.11 34.77
N LYS A 26 31.63 -12.87 33.96
CA LYS A 26 32.50 -13.95 34.46
C LYS A 26 33.63 -13.31 35.28
N ASN A 27 33.91 -13.82 36.46
CA ASN A 27 35.03 -13.38 37.34
C ASN A 27 34.83 -12.11 38.19
N THR A 28 33.61 -11.69 38.47
CA THR A 28 33.40 -10.61 39.47
C THR A 28 33.35 -11.24 40.87
N LYS A 29 34.35 -10.91 41.71
CA LYS A 29 34.38 -11.31 43.14
C LYS A 29 33.47 -10.49 44.04
N SER A 30 32.49 -9.79 43.47
CA SER A 30 31.53 -8.97 44.19
C SER A 30 30.34 -9.81 44.64
N GLU A 31 29.93 -9.66 45.91
CA GLU A 31 28.73 -10.31 46.46
C GLU A 31 27.41 -9.85 45.80
N LYS A 32 27.45 -8.77 45.06
CA LYS A 32 26.31 -8.33 44.20
C LYS A 32 26.65 -8.60 42.75
N GLN A 33 25.94 -9.57 42.18
CA GLN A 33 25.98 -9.90 40.77
C GLN A 33 25.42 -8.71 39.98
N GLU A 34 26.28 -7.91 39.35
CA GLU A 34 25.84 -6.87 38.41
C GLU A 34 25.31 -7.55 37.16
N LEU A 35 24.05 -7.26 36.83
CA LEU A 35 23.38 -7.74 35.63
C LEU A 35 23.51 -6.71 34.52
N ASP A 36 24.05 -7.14 33.40
CA ASP A 36 24.13 -6.35 32.18
C ASP A 36 23.04 -6.81 31.19
N PHE A 37 22.57 -5.91 30.39
CA PHE A 37 21.61 -6.18 29.31
C PHE A 37 22.35 -6.21 27.97
N ALA A 38 21.92 -7.08 27.07
CA ALA A 38 22.37 -7.05 25.67
C ALA A 38 21.21 -7.23 24.71
N THR A 39 21.37 -6.65 23.52
CA THR A 39 20.46 -6.89 22.42
C THR A 39 21.20 -7.30 21.15
N VAL A 40 20.65 -8.26 20.44
CA VAL A 40 21.15 -8.78 19.17
C VAL A 40 20.05 -8.69 18.12
N GLN A 41 20.25 -7.90 17.09
CA GLN A 41 19.31 -7.85 15.99
C GLN A 41 19.39 -9.12 15.15
N VAL A 42 18.24 -9.73 14.84
CA VAL A 42 18.15 -10.83 13.88
C VAL A 42 18.36 -10.26 12.48
N PRO A 43 19.40 -10.69 11.73
CA PRO A 43 19.74 -10.06 10.46
C PRO A 43 18.72 -10.38 9.36
N GLY A 44 18.08 -9.35 8.83
CA GLY A 44 17.08 -9.49 7.77
C GLY A 44 17.62 -9.92 6.41
N VAL A 45 18.96 -9.87 6.21
CA VAL A 45 19.64 -10.32 4.98
C VAL A 45 19.76 -11.84 4.89
N LEU A 46 19.65 -12.54 6.02
CA LEU A 46 19.66 -14.01 6.07
C LEU A 46 18.23 -14.57 5.95
N PRO A 47 18.08 -15.78 5.39
CA PRO A 47 16.81 -16.48 5.42
C PRO A 47 16.39 -16.74 6.87
N ARG A 48 15.20 -16.26 7.25
CA ARG A 48 14.67 -16.49 8.60
C ARG A 48 14.23 -17.93 8.81
N LEU A 49 13.70 -18.57 7.76
CA LEU A 49 13.31 -19.96 7.74
C LEU A 49 14.48 -20.79 7.21
N VAL A 50 15.14 -21.54 8.09
CA VAL A 50 16.31 -22.35 7.77
C VAL A 50 15.88 -23.82 7.72
N GLN A 51 16.04 -24.46 6.56
CA GLN A 51 15.75 -25.89 6.42
C GLN A 51 16.87 -26.71 7.09
N ILE A 52 16.47 -27.69 7.87
CA ILE A 52 17.37 -28.63 8.53
C ILE A 52 17.09 -30.06 8.00
N PRO A 53 18.06 -30.99 8.10
CA PRO A 53 17.85 -32.39 7.76
C PRO A 53 16.67 -32.96 8.54
N SER A 54 15.89 -33.83 7.89
CA SER A 54 14.80 -34.57 8.50
C SER A 54 15.17 -36.05 8.55
N GLU A 55 14.81 -36.73 9.63
CA GLU A 55 14.93 -38.21 9.76
C GLU A 55 13.75 -38.92 9.07
N GLU A 56 12.66 -38.20 8.84
CA GLU A 56 11.48 -38.75 8.16
C GLU A 56 11.57 -38.53 6.65
N GLU A 57 11.34 -39.58 5.88
CA GLU A 57 11.28 -39.55 4.42
C GLU A 57 10.12 -38.67 3.98
N ASN A 58 10.38 -37.67 3.12
CA ASN A 58 9.44 -36.66 2.63
C ASN A 58 9.00 -35.56 3.63
N ALA A 59 9.49 -35.54 4.85
CA ALA A 59 9.26 -34.44 5.78
C ALA A 59 10.26 -33.29 5.54
N LYS A 60 9.80 -32.08 5.62
CA LYS A 60 10.63 -30.86 5.57
C LYS A 60 10.65 -30.23 6.94
N CYS A 61 11.81 -30.24 7.59
CA CYS A 61 11.99 -29.64 8.89
C CYS A 61 12.64 -28.27 8.77
N PHE A 62 12.18 -27.32 9.58
CA PHE A 62 12.67 -25.96 9.58
C PHE A 62 12.92 -25.49 11.00
N ILE A 63 13.90 -24.61 11.15
CA ILE A 63 14.16 -23.84 12.36
C ILE A 63 14.19 -22.36 12.01
N LEU A 64 13.76 -21.52 12.92
CA LEU A 64 13.83 -20.07 12.74
C LEU A 64 15.21 -19.53 13.09
N LEU A 65 15.67 -18.52 12.36
CA LEU A 65 16.99 -17.93 12.53
C LEU A 65 17.21 -17.40 13.95
N GLU A 66 16.17 -16.78 14.54
CA GLU A 66 16.22 -16.33 15.93
C GLU A 66 16.49 -17.47 16.91
N GLN A 67 15.92 -18.64 16.71
CA GLN A 67 16.16 -19.82 17.56
C GLN A 67 17.60 -20.33 17.44
N ILE A 68 18.20 -20.24 16.23
CA ILE A 68 19.61 -20.58 16.03
C ILE A 68 20.51 -19.57 16.78
N ILE A 69 20.20 -18.29 16.68
CA ILE A 69 20.97 -17.24 17.36
C ILE A 69 20.84 -17.40 18.87
N GLU A 70 19.64 -17.59 19.38
CA GLU A 70 19.35 -17.75 20.79
C GLU A 70 20.15 -18.95 21.41
N LYS A 71 20.14 -20.09 20.74
CA LYS A 71 20.91 -21.28 21.17
C LYS A 71 22.44 -21.11 21.13
N ASN A 72 22.94 -20.10 20.40
CA ASN A 72 24.38 -19.84 20.26
C ASN A 72 24.79 -18.47 20.77
N ILE A 73 23.92 -17.80 21.52
CA ILE A 73 24.10 -16.40 21.92
C ILE A 73 25.30 -16.25 22.89
N ASP A 74 25.65 -17.28 23.64
CA ASP A 74 26.83 -17.36 24.50
C ASP A 74 28.14 -17.14 23.73
N LYS A 75 28.19 -17.56 22.47
CA LYS A 75 29.37 -17.36 21.59
C LYS A 75 29.58 -15.89 21.20
N LEU A 76 28.56 -15.04 21.34
CA LEU A 76 28.66 -13.62 21.09
C LEU A 76 29.18 -12.83 22.30
N PHE A 77 29.11 -13.42 23.53
CA PHE A 77 29.42 -12.74 24.78
C PHE A 77 30.43 -13.52 25.60
N LEU A 78 31.64 -13.71 25.06
CA LEU A 78 32.68 -14.62 25.59
C LEU A 78 33.06 -14.33 27.06
N ASN A 79 33.04 -13.07 27.52
CA ASN A 79 33.38 -12.67 28.88
C ASN A 79 32.18 -12.61 29.83
N TYR A 80 31.02 -13.06 29.38
CA TYR A 80 29.79 -13.06 30.13
C TYR A 80 29.21 -14.50 30.21
N GLU A 81 28.45 -14.72 31.23
CA GLU A 81 27.51 -15.81 31.33
C GLU A 81 26.16 -15.30 30.90
N VAL A 82 25.52 -15.95 29.92
CA VAL A 82 24.15 -15.61 29.46
C VAL A 82 23.16 -16.30 30.38
N LEU A 83 22.43 -15.55 31.16
CA LEU A 83 21.46 -16.09 32.11
C LEU A 83 20.16 -16.50 31.43
N CYS A 84 19.72 -15.68 30.50
CA CYS A 84 18.54 -15.94 29.65
C CYS A 84 18.58 -15.07 28.39
N ALA A 85 17.86 -15.51 27.38
CA ALA A 85 17.71 -14.77 26.12
C ALA A 85 16.29 -15.01 25.56
N TYR A 86 15.67 -13.97 25.03
CA TYR A 86 14.32 -14.04 24.48
C TYR A 86 14.16 -13.09 23.28
N PRO A 87 13.46 -13.51 22.24
CA PRO A 87 13.12 -12.64 21.13
C PRO A 87 12.12 -11.55 21.55
N TYR A 88 12.28 -10.38 20.96
CA TYR A 88 11.36 -9.26 21.09
C TYR A 88 11.30 -8.41 19.83
N ARG A 89 10.22 -7.66 19.69
CA ARG A 89 9.98 -6.75 18.56
C ARG A 89 9.24 -5.52 19.06
N ILE A 90 9.52 -4.37 18.44
CA ILE A 90 8.80 -3.14 18.73
C ILE A 90 8.09 -2.60 17.49
N MET A 91 7.01 -1.88 17.73
CA MET A 91 6.42 -0.98 16.74
C MET A 91 6.51 0.45 17.24
N ARG A 92 6.96 1.33 16.36
CA ARG A 92 7.00 2.77 16.62
C ARG A 92 5.85 3.45 15.91
N ASN A 93 5.36 4.53 16.49
CA ASN A 93 4.43 5.41 15.80
C ASN A 93 5.06 5.88 14.49
N ALA A 94 4.40 5.58 13.39
CA ALA A 94 4.85 5.91 12.05
C ALA A 94 3.91 6.91 11.35
N ASP A 95 2.92 7.44 12.07
CA ASP A 95 2.04 8.44 11.51
C ASP A 95 2.82 9.76 11.31
N LEU A 96 2.62 10.34 10.14
CA LEU A 96 3.21 11.64 9.81
C LEU A 96 2.31 12.72 10.38
N THR A 97 2.84 13.51 11.29
CA THR A 97 2.22 14.75 11.74
C THR A 97 2.83 15.90 10.94
N ILE A 98 2.20 16.23 9.80
CA ILE A 98 2.64 17.32 8.94
C ILE A 98 1.60 18.41 9.03
N ASP A 99 2.04 19.60 9.37
CA ASP A 99 1.25 20.81 9.14
C ASP A 99 1.44 21.19 7.68
N GLU A 100 0.43 20.86 6.87
CA GLU A 100 0.48 21.05 5.42
C GLU A 100 0.25 22.51 5.05
N ASP A 101 -0.45 23.26 5.89
CA ASP A 101 -0.76 24.67 5.64
C ASP A 101 0.46 25.59 5.86
N GLU A 102 1.39 25.17 6.74
CA GLU A 102 2.63 25.90 7.02
C GLU A 102 3.83 25.40 6.19
N ALA A 103 3.69 24.30 5.43
CA ALA A 103 4.79 23.71 4.70
C ALA A 103 5.06 24.45 3.37
N GLU A 104 6.10 25.25 3.30
CA GLU A 104 6.56 25.88 2.04
C GLU A 104 6.94 24.84 0.96
N ASP A 105 7.43 23.65 1.37
CA ASP A 105 7.82 22.55 0.50
C ASP A 105 7.40 21.22 1.13
N LEU A 106 6.23 20.73 0.75
CA LEU A 106 5.64 19.49 1.26
C LEU A 106 6.57 18.27 1.06
N LEU A 107 7.29 18.20 -0.05
CA LEU A 107 8.23 17.10 -0.33
C LEU A 107 9.37 17.06 0.70
N LYS A 108 9.98 18.22 1.01
CA LYS A 108 11.06 18.32 2.01
C LYS A 108 10.55 17.99 3.41
N GLU A 109 9.36 18.47 3.76
CA GLU A 109 8.79 18.17 5.08
C GLU A 109 8.47 16.69 5.24
N ILE A 110 7.89 16.04 4.23
CA ILE A 110 7.69 14.58 4.24
C ILE A 110 9.03 13.85 4.38
N GLN A 111 10.07 14.24 3.64
CA GLN A 111 11.41 13.63 3.76
C GLN A 111 11.99 13.77 5.17
N LYS A 112 11.81 14.90 5.80
CA LYS A 112 12.25 15.14 7.19
C LYS A 112 11.45 14.25 8.16
N GLN A 113 10.15 14.19 8.03
CA GLN A 113 9.28 13.36 8.86
C GLN A 113 9.59 11.86 8.69
N LEU A 114 9.88 11.40 7.47
CA LEU A 114 10.30 10.02 7.21
C LEU A 114 11.60 9.67 7.96
N LYS A 115 12.57 10.60 8.01
CA LYS A 115 13.79 10.42 8.81
C LYS A 115 13.47 10.39 10.31
N MET A 116 12.50 11.17 10.77
CA MET A 116 12.10 11.21 12.18
C MET A 116 11.32 9.97 12.63
N ARG A 117 10.68 9.23 11.71
CA ARG A 117 9.94 7.98 12.03
C ARG A 117 10.76 6.96 12.82
N GLN A 118 12.07 6.89 12.58
CA GLN A 118 12.94 5.96 13.32
C GLN A 118 13.02 6.29 14.83
N TRP A 119 12.69 7.52 15.21
CA TRP A 119 12.68 8.05 16.57
C TRP A 119 11.29 8.16 17.16
N GLY A 120 10.26 7.75 16.42
CA GLY A 120 8.88 7.78 16.90
C GLY A 120 8.71 6.98 18.20
N GLU A 121 7.74 7.37 19.01
CA GLU A 121 7.38 6.68 20.24
C GLU A 121 7.10 5.20 19.99
N VAL A 122 7.49 4.34 20.94
CA VAL A 122 7.16 2.91 20.87
C VAL A 122 5.73 2.73 21.34
N ILE A 123 4.88 2.29 20.43
CA ILE A 123 3.44 2.07 20.65
C ILE A 123 3.09 0.60 20.83
N ARG A 124 4.06 -0.30 20.73
CA ARG A 124 3.86 -1.73 20.94
C ARG A 124 5.20 -2.43 21.18
N LEU A 125 5.24 -3.23 22.23
CA LEU A 125 6.32 -4.17 22.53
C LEU A 125 5.76 -5.60 22.48
N GLU A 126 6.29 -6.41 21.60
CA GLU A 126 5.99 -7.84 21.49
C GLU A 126 7.15 -8.63 22.09
N VAL A 127 6.87 -9.54 23.01
CA VAL A 127 7.85 -10.41 23.67
C VAL A 127 7.37 -11.85 23.65
N GLU A 128 8.30 -12.79 23.70
CA GLU A 128 7.94 -14.20 23.84
C GLU A 128 7.30 -14.49 25.20
N SER A 129 6.27 -15.32 25.19
CA SER A 129 5.61 -15.77 26.41
C SER A 129 6.60 -16.51 27.33
N GLY A 130 6.64 -16.10 28.60
CA GLY A 130 7.61 -16.66 29.55
C GLY A 130 8.92 -15.88 29.66
N ILE A 131 9.04 -14.73 29.01
CA ILE A 131 10.20 -13.83 29.16
C ILE A 131 10.52 -13.58 30.63
N ASP A 132 11.82 -13.55 30.98
CA ASP A 132 12.28 -13.21 32.32
C ASP A 132 11.77 -11.81 32.74
N LYS A 133 11.18 -11.72 33.94
CA LYS A 133 10.57 -10.48 34.44
C LYS A 133 11.57 -9.34 34.56
N ARG A 134 12.85 -9.62 34.77
CA ARG A 134 13.92 -8.60 34.85
C ARG A 134 14.17 -8.00 33.47
N LEU A 135 14.23 -8.86 32.41
CA LEU A 135 14.36 -8.41 31.02
C LEU A 135 13.14 -7.60 30.60
N LEU A 136 11.96 -8.08 30.92
CA LEU A 136 10.72 -7.36 30.57
C LEU A 136 10.67 -5.96 31.19
N ARG A 137 11.01 -5.87 32.49
CA ARG A 137 11.09 -4.57 33.18
C ARG A 137 12.10 -3.66 32.53
N PHE A 138 13.30 -4.16 32.23
CA PHE A 138 14.34 -3.39 31.58
C PHE A 138 13.90 -2.86 30.20
N LEU A 139 13.33 -3.72 29.36
CA LEU A 139 12.79 -3.32 28.05
C LEU A 139 11.68 -2.28 28.17
N LYS A 140 10.78 -2.44 29.13
CA LYS A 140 9.69 -1.51 29.40
C LYS A 140 10.21 -0.12 29.76
N ASP A 141 11.18 -0.07 30.67
CA ASP A 141 11.75 1.19 31.19
C ASP A 141 12.56 1.90 30.08
N GLU A 142 13.42 1.21 29.35
CA GLU A 142 14.25 1.79 28.29
C GLU A 142 13.43 2.24 27.06
N LEU A 143 12.39 1.48 26.72
CA LEU A 143 11.52 1.78 25.58
C LEU A 143 10.35 2.70 25.94
N LYS A 144 10.16 2.98 27.25
CA LYS A 144 9.07 3.82 27.78
C LYS A 144 7.69 3.37 27.32
N VAL A 145 7.43 2.06 27.36
CA VAL A 145 6.19 1.44 26.87
C VAL A 145 5.20 1.29 28.04
N ALA A 146 3.93 1.64 27.80
CA ALA A 146 2.86 1.41 28.76
C ALA A 146 2.54 -0.10 28.91
N GLU A 147 1.95 -0.50 30.02
CA GLU A 147 1.65 -1.91 30.30
C GLU A 147 0.66 -2.50 29.27
N GLU A 148 -0.32 -1.71 28.86
CA GLU A 148 -1.32 -2.06 27.86
C GLU A 148 -0.75 -2.27 26.45
N ASP A 149 0.45 -1.76 26.19
CA ASP A 149 1.13 -1.88 24.90
C ASP A 149 2.13 -3.04 24.87
N ILE A 150 2.20 -3.86 25.92
CA ILE A 150 3.06 -5.05 26.01
C ILE A 150 2.26 -6.30 25.67
N PHE A 151 2.70 -7.03 24.66
CA PHE A 151 2.05 -8.24 24.17
C PHE A 151 2.96 -9.47 24.35
N CYS A 152 2.55 -10.40 25.21
CA CYS A 152 3.23 -11.69 25.36
C CYS A 152 2.69 -12.68 24.33
N ILE A 153 3.54 -13.12 23.41
CA ILE A 153 3.19 -13.97 22.28
C ILE A 153 3.60 -15.41 22.54
N GLN A 154 2.68 -16.35 22.41
CA GLN A 154 2.98 -17.78 22.40
C GLN A 154 3.34 -18.21 20.98
N GLY A 155 4.62 -18.47 20.74
CA GLY A 155 5.16 -18.85 19.43
C GLY A 155 5.99 -17.76 18.78
N PRO A 156 6.25 -17.85 17.48
CA PRO A 156 7.09 -16.88 16.78
C PRO A 156 6.47 -15.47 16.79
N ILE A 157 7.26 -14.48 17.16
CA ILE A 157 6.80 -13.09 17.28
C ILE A 157 6.45 -12.54 15.90
N ASP A 158 7.12 -12.64 14.89
CA ASP A 158 6.84 -12.11 13.57
C ASP A 158 6.48 -13.23 12.59
N LEU A 159 5.23 -13.30 12.18
CA LEU A 159 4.72 -14.34 11.28
C LEU A 159 4.93 -14.02 9.79
N THR A 160 5.59 -12.93 9.43
CA THR A 160 5.80 -12.56 8.02
C THR A 160 6.63 -13.60 7.24
N PHE A 161 7.42 -14.43 7.91
CA PHE A 161 8.15 -15.52 7.28
C PHE A 161 7.24 -16.59 6.64
N LEU A 162 6.00 -16.72 7.11
CA LEU A 162 5.02 -17.66 6.55
C LEU A 162 4.72 -17.35 5.06
N MET A 163 4.83 -16.11 4.64
CA MET A 163 4.71 -15.75 3.22
C MET A 163 5.76 -16.45 2.34
N LYS A 164 6.97 -16.67 2.88
CA LYS A 164 8.02 -17.40 2.17
C LYS A 164 7.78 -18.91 2.16
N MET A 165 7.10 -19.45 3.17
CA MET A 165 6.71 -20.86 3.20
C MET A 165 5.76 -21.23 2.07
N TYR A 166 4.88 -20.31 1.67
CA TYR A 166 3.97 -20.54 0.54
C TYR A 166 4.69 -20.90 -0.76
N GLY A 167 5.92 -20.41 -0.95
CA GLY A 167 6.74 -20.66 -2.14
C GLY A 167 7.70 -21.86 -2.02
N LEU A 168 7.62 -22.70 -0.98
CA LEU A 168 8.56 -23.81 -0.79
C LEU A 168 8.50 -24.82 -1.94
N PRO A 169 9.65 -25.21 -2.52
CA PRO A 169 9.71 -26.23 -3.57
C PRO A 169 9.15 -27.57 -3.09
N GLY A 170 8.44 -28.29 -3.98
CA GLY A 170 7.85 -29.59 -3.67
C GLY A 170 6.57 -29.55 -2.82
N CYS A 171 6.01 -28.34 -2.57
CA CYS A 171 4.75 -28.14 -1.87
C CYS A 171 3.65 -27.62 -2.80
N ASP A 172 3.80 -27.80 -4.12
CA ASP A 172 2.88 -27.28 -5.13
C ASP A 172 1.45 -27.85 -5.00
N HIS A 173 1.35 -29.10 -4.52
CA HIS A 173 0.07 -29.78 -4.27
C HIS A 173 -0.74 -29.16 -3.12
N LEU A 174 -0.11 -28.35 -2.26
CA LEU A 174 -0.75 -27.63 -1.15
C LEU A 174 -1.23 -26.23 -1.56
N ARG A 175 -1.03 -25.84 -2.82
CA ARG A 175 -1.38 -24.51 -3.33
C ARG A 175 -2.49 -24.61 -4.36
N TYR A 176 -3.31 -23.56 -4.42
CA TYR A 176 -4.20 -23.40 -5.56
C TYR A 176 -3.40 -23.22 -6.84
N LYS A 177 -3.94 -23.74 -7.96
CA LYS A 177 -3.31 -23.51 -9.27
C LYS A 177 -3.24 -22.01 -9.55
N PRO A 178 -2.08 -21.50 -9.98
CA PRO A 178 -1.95 -20.10 -10.35
C PRO A 178 -2.99 -19.73 -11.42
N TYR A 179 -3.68 -18.65 -11.22
CA TYR A 179 -4.57 -18.11 -12.23
C TYR A 179 -3.77 -17.38 -13.30
N THR A 180 -4.03 -17.68 -14.57
CA THR A 180 -3.44 -16.97 -15.70
C THR A 180 -4.44 -15.96 -16.23
N PRO A 181 -4.16 -14.63 -16.11
CA PRO A 181 -5.02 -13.60 -16.64
C PRO A 181 -5.25 -13.76 -18.14
N GLN A 182 -6.48 -13.59 -18.58
CA GLN A 182 -6.85 -13.68 -19.98
C GLN A 182 -6.65 -12.34 -20.69
N LYS A 183 -6.41 -12.36 -21.98
CA LYS A 183 -6.45 -11.14 -22.80
C LYS A 183 -7.88 -10.64 -22.94
N ASN A 184 -8.06 -9.33 -23.08
CA ASN A 184 -9.37 -8.80 -23.44
C ASN A 184 -9.68 -9.15 -24.91
N PRO A 185 -10.84 -9.77 -25.20
CA PRO A 185 -11.16 -10.21 -26.57
C PRO A 185 -11.35 -9.08 -27.59
N LYS A 186 -11.45 -7.83 -27.11
CA LYS A 186 -11.54 -6.64 -27.99
C LYS A 186 -10.19 -6.04 -28.34
N ILE A 187 -9.09 -6.57 -27.80
CA ILE A 187 -7.74 -6.00 -27.96
C ILE A 187 -6.80 -7.07 -28.47
N GLU A 188 -6.43 -6.97 -29.75
CA GLU A 188 -5.37 -7.81 -30.31
C GLU A 188 -3.98 -7.20 -30.01
N PRO A 189 -2.95 -8.04 -29.81
CA PRO A 189 -1.59 -7.56 -29.62
C PRO A 189 -1.09 -6.70 -30.77
N GLY A 190 -0.61 -5.49 -30.46
CA GLY A 190 -0.06 -4.56 -31.44
C GLY A 190 -1.06 -3.63 -32.10
N GLU A 191 -2.35 -3.77 -31.82
CA GLU A 191 -3.34 -2.81 -32.32
C GLU A 191 -3.19 -1.44 -31.68
N ASN A 192 -3.59 -0.42 -32.43
CA ASN A 192 -3.67 0.95 -31.92
C ASN A 192 -4.82 1.06 -30.92
N ILE A 193 -4.47 1.27 -29.65
CA ILE A 193 -5.46 1.34 -28.55
C ILE A 193 -6.44 2.50 -28.73
N PHE A 194 -6.00 3.62 -29.33
CA PHE A 194 -6.86 4.80 -29.54
C PHE A 194 -7.96 4.51 -30.56
N GLU A 195 -7.63 3.79 -31.64
CA GLU A 195 -8.63 3.35 -32.61
C GLU A 195 -9.65 2.40 -32.02
N LEU A 196 -9.22 1.49 -31.17
CA LEU A 196 -10.13 0.57 -30.48
C LEU A 196 -11.08 1.32 -29.54
N ILE A 197 -10.57 2.25 -28.74
CA ILE A 197 -11.37 3.07 -27.82
C ILE A 197 -12.35 3.97 -28.60
N ARG A 198 -11.96 4.43 -29.79
CA ARG A 198 -12.84 5.21 -30.67
C ARG A 198 -14.04 4.41 -31.19
N LYS A 199 -13.84 3.12 -31.45
CA LYS A 199 -14.92 2.21 -31.85
C LYS A 199 -15.94 1.95 -30.74
N GLY A 200 -15.52 2.07 -29.47
CA GLY A 200 -16.40 1.92 -28.29
C GLY A 200 -15.66 1.73 -27.00
N ASP A 201 -16.38 1.86 -25.91
CA ASP A 201 -15.81 1.67 -24.58
C ASP A 201 -15.22 0.27 -24.41
N ILE A 202 -14.07 0.18 -23.74
CA ILE A 202 -13.42 -1.08 -23.41
C ILE A 202 -13.42 -1.23 -21.89
N PHE A 203 -13.99 -2.32 -21.40
CA PHE A 203 -14.03 -2.66 -19.99
C PHE A 203 -13.00 -3.74 -19.68
N LEU A 204 -12.28 -3.57 -18.56
CA LEU A 204 -11.30 -4.50 -18.03
C LEU A 204 -11.70 -4.95 -16.64
N HIS A 205 -11.48 -6.24 -16.36
CA HIS A 205 -11.74 -6.84 -15.06
C HIS A 205 -10.50 -7.59 -14.56
N HIS A 206 -9.73 -6.95 -13.68
CA HIS A 206 -8.55 -7.53 -13.07
C HIS A 206 -8.92 -8.38 -11.85
N PRO A 207 -8.15 -9.42 -11.50
CA PRO A 207 -6.97 -9.99 -12.17
C PRO A 207 -7.32 -10.94 -13.32
N TYR A 208 -8.61 -11.14 -13.64
CA TYR A 208 -9.09 -12.11 -14.62
C TYR A 208 -8.67 -11.73 -16.05
N GLN A 209 -8.55 -10.45 -16.32
CA GLN A 209 -7.94 -9.93 -17.54
C GLN A 209 -6.60 -9.23 -17.21
N THR A 210 -5.66 -9.28 -18.18
CA THR A 210 -4.33 -8.69 -18.00
C THR A 210 -4.40 -7.17 -17.82
N PHE A 211 -3.40 -6.62 -17.13
CA PHE A 211 -3.23 -5.18 -16.97
C PHE A 211 -2.48 -4.53 -18.16
N ASP A 212 -1.95 -5.35 -19.07
CA ASP A 212 -1.15 -4.91 -20.22
C ASP A 212 -1.82 -3.80 -21.04
N PRO A 213 -3.14 -3.83 -21.31
CA PRO A 213 -3.79 -2.76 -22.05
C PRO A 213 -3.65 -1.37 -21.42
N VAL A 214 -3.58 -1.30 -20.08
CA VAL A 214 -3.37 -0.03 -19.36
C VAL A 214 -1.95 0.46 -19.55
N VAL A 215 -0.97 -0.44 -19.47
CA VAL A 215 0.44 -0.12 -19.74
C VAL A 215 0.61 0.31 -21.20
N ASP A 216 0.02 -0.44 -22.13
CA ASP A 216 0.09 -0.17 -23.57
C ASP A 216 -0.54 1.17 -23.93
N PHE A 217 -1.62 1.54 -23.28
CA PHE A 217 -2.26 2.85 -23.46
C PHE A 217 -1.30 4.00 -23.19
N ILE A 218 -0.56 3.95 -22.08
CA ILE A 218 0.43 4.99 -21.75
C ILE A 218 1.64 4.91 -22.65
N ARG A 219 2.11 3.69 -22.97
CA ARG A 219 3.26 3.47 -23.85
C ARG A 219 3.00 3.97 -25.27
N GLN A 220 1.85 3.67 -25.85
CA GLN A 220 1.45 4.18 -27.16
C GLN A 220 1.30 5.69 -27.11
N ALA A 221 0.66 6.25 -26.05
CA ALA A 221 0.56 7.70 -25.89
C ALA A 221 1.92 8.39 -25.82
N ALA A 222 2.92 7.76 -25.20
CA ALA A 222 4.27 8.33 -25.12
C ALA A 222 4.97 8.43 -26.47
N SER A 223 4.71 7.50 -27.40
CA SER A 223 5.39 7.39 -28.70
C SER A 223 4.59 8.01 -29.85
N ASP A 224 3.28 8.19 -29.71
CA ASP A 224 2.39 8.68 -30.76
C ASP A 224 2.61 10.20 -31.00
N PRO A 225 3.02 10.63 -32.22
CA PRO A 225 3.29 12.03 -32.52
C PRO A 225 2.06 12.96 -32.38
N ASP A 226 0.86 12.41 -32.53
CA ASP A 226 -0.39 13.16 -32.44
C ASP A 226 -0.86 13.38 -31.00
N VAL A 227 -0.25 12.69 -30.01
CA VAL A 227 -0.55 12.92 -28.60
C VAL A 227 0.11 14.22 -28.13
N LEU A 228 -0.72 15.14 -27.64
CA LEU A 228 -0.32 16.47 -27.18
C LEU A 228 -0.02 16.48 -25.67
N ALA A 229 -0.85 15.78 -24.88
CA ALA A 229 -0.74 15.80 -23.43
C ALA A 229 -1.16 14.46 -22.80
N ILE A 230 -0.51 14.13 -21.68
CA ILE A 230 -0.88 13.01 -20.81
C ILE A 230 -1.01 13.54 -19.38
N LYS A 231 -2.16 13.27 -18.73
CA LYS A 231 -2.38 13.62 -17.33
C LYS A 231 -2.76 12.35 -16.57
N GLN A 232 -2.12 12.09 -15.42
CA GLN A 232 -2.33 10.86 -14.67
C GLN A 232 -2.21 11.06 -13.17
N THR A 233 -3.03 10.33 -12.40
CA THR A 233 -2.90 10.22 -10.94
C THR A 233 -2.14 8.94 -10.60
N LEU A 234 -1.20 9.04 -9.65
CA LEU A 234 -0.44 7.90 -9.12
C LEU A 234 -0.54 7.86 -7.60
N TYR A 235 -0.87 6.70 -7.06
CA TYR A 235 -0.99 6.46 -5.62
C TYR A 235 0.07 5.46 -5.12
N ARG A 236 0.10 4.26 -5.68
CA ARG A 236 1.09 3.21 -5.42
C ARG A 236 1.58 2.67 -6.74
N VAL A 237 2.87 2.71 -6.94
CA VAL A 237 3.52 2.24 -8.17
C VAL A 237 4.50 1.12 -7.84
N SER A 238 4.66 0.17 -8.75
CA SER A 238 5.67 -0.90 -8.60
C SER A 238 7.09 -0.35 -8.68
N GLY A 239 8.06 -1.08 -8.12
CA GLY A 239 9.47 -0.67 -8.07
C GLY A 239 10.11 -0.42 -9.45
N ASN A 240 9.69 -1.16 -10.50
CA ASN A 240 10.11 -0.95 -11.89
C ASN A 240 8.87 -0.71 -12.75
N SER A 241 8.12 0.35 -12.46
CA SER A 241 6.88 0.63 -13.15
C SER A 241 7.08 0.98 -14.62
N PRO A 242 6.50 0.21 -15.55
CA PRO A 242 6.51 0.54 -16.99
C PRO A 242 5.73 1.83 -17.28
N ILE A 243 4.75 2.17 -16.43
CA ILE A 243 3.97 3.41 -16.55
C ILE A 243 4.86 4.62 -16.27
N ILE A 244 5.65 4.60 -15.18
CA ILE A 244 6.60 5.68 -14.87
C ILE A 244 7.60 5.87 -16.01
N ALA A 245 8.14 4.77 -16.56
CA ALA A 245 9.06 4.83 -17.68
C ALA A 245 8.41 5.46 -18.92
N SER A 246 7.18 5.08 -19.22
CA SER A 246 6.44 5.63 -20.38
C SER A 246 6.07 7.12 -20.18
N LEU A 247 5.71 7.55 -18.96
CA LEU A 247 5.43 8.97 -18.68
C LEU A 247 6.69 9.83 -18.81
N ALA A 248 7.83 9.36 -18.29
CA ALA A 248 9.12 10.02 -18.47
C ALA A 248 9.48 10.14 -19.96
N GLN A 249 9.38 9.05 -20.70
CA GLN A 249 9.62 9.05 -22.15
C GLN A 249 8.69 10.02 -22.90
N ALA A 250 7.43 10.11 -22.51
CA ALA A 250 6.49 11.06 -23.10
C ALA A 250 6.95 12.51 -22.95
N ALA A 251 7.43 12.88 -21.77
CA ALA A 251 7.96 14.23 -21.51
C ALA A 251 9.25 14.47 -22.30
N GLU A 252 10.17 13.51 -22.34
CA GLU A 252 11.39 13.56 -23.16
C GLU A 252 11.07 13.70 -24.65
N ASN A 253 9.95 13.13 -25.12
CA ASN A 253 9.44 13.29 -26.49
C ASN A 253 8.71 14.64 -26.72
N GLY A 254 8.76 15.56 -25.77
CA GLY A 254 8.20 16.91 -25.88
C GLY A 254 6.71 17.02 -25.63
N LYS A 255 6.05 15.98 -25.08
CA LYS A 255 4.63 16.02 -24.72
C LYS A 255 4.41 16.73 -23.39
N GLN A 256 3.24 17.37 -23.23
CA GLN A 256 2.84 17.90 -21.92
C GLN A 256 2.42 16.77 -21.00
N VAL A 257 3.24 16.46 -20.01
CA VAL A 257 2.96 15.39 -19.03
C VAL A 257 2.74 16.00 -17.66
N SER A 258 1.53 15.83 -17.11
CA SER A 258 1.18 16.26 -15.76
C SER A 258 0.82 15.05 -14.90
N VAL A 259 1.54 14.84 -13.80
CA VAL A 259 1.36 13.68 -12.95
C VAL A 259 1.10 14.13 -11.52
N LEU A 260 -0.04 13.72 -10.96
CA LEU A 260 -0.24 13.83 -9.53
C LEU A 260 0.33 12.60 -8.85
N VAL A 261 1.30 12.78 -7.95
CA VAL A 261 1.89 11.72 -7.13
C VAL A 261 1.44 11.92 -5.69
N GLU A 262 0.70 10.95 -5.15
CA GLU A 262 0.26 10.99 -3.75
C GLU A 262 1.43 10.61 -2.83
N LEU A 263 2.07 11.61 -2.22
CA LEU A 263 3.23 11.40 -1.35
C LEU A 263 2.87 10.74 -0.01
N LYS A 264 1.62 10.90 0.46
CA LYS A 264 1.13 10.35 1.73
C LYS A 264 0.54 8.93 1.58
N ALA A 265 0.93 8.22 0.52
CA ALA A 265 0.55 6.82 0.34
C ALA A 265 1.23 5.95 1.40
N ARG A 266 0.48 5.53 2.41
CA ARG A 266 0.99 4.86 3.62
C ARG A 266 1.89 3.68 3.27
N PHE A 267 3.14 3.70 3.76
CA PHE A 267 4.25 2.76 3.54
C PHE A 267 4.90 2.80 2.14
N ASP A 268 4.45 3.67 1.24
CA ASP A 268 5.05 3.86 -0.09
C ASP A 268 5.63 5.27 -0.27
N GLU A 269 5.68 6.07 0.79
CA GLU A 269 6.10 7.47 0.73
C GLU A 269 7.51 7.64 0.14
N GLU A 270 8.47 6.80 0.59
CA GLU A 270 9.86 6.85 0.10
C GLU A 270 9.94 6.53 -1.40
N ASN A 271 9.22 5.49 -1.84
CA ASN A 271 9.16 5.11 -3.25
C ASN A 271 8.52 6.22 -4.09
N ASN A 272 7.41 6.79 -3.62
CA ASN A 272 6.69 7.83 -4.35
C ASN A 272 7.53 9.10 -4.49
N ILE A 273 8.35 9.45 -3.48
CA ILE A 273 9.32 10.54 -3.57
C ILE A 273 10.36 10.27 -4.65
N VAL A 274 10.90 9.07 -4.72
CA VAL A 274 11.89 8.68 -5.76
C VAL A 274 11.28 8.81 -7.15
N TRP A 275 10.06 8.32 -7.34
CA TRP A 275 9.36 8.40 -8.63
C TRP A 275 8.99 9.82 -9.01
N ALA A 276 8.52 10.64 -8.05
CA ALA A 276 8.23 12.04 -8.28
C ALA A 276 9.45 12.78 -8.81
N LYS A 277 10.61 12.64 -8.15
CA LYS A 277 11.87 13.24 -8.61
C LYS A 277 12.31 12.75 -9.99
N LYS A 278 12.15 11.46 -10.28
CA LYS A 278 12.47 10.91 -11.59
C LYS A 278 11.60 11.53 -12.70
N LEU A 279 10.31 11.70 -12.43
CA LEU A 279 9.38 12.33 -13.37
C LEU A 279 9.71 13.81 -13.59
N GLU A 280 10.03 14.56 -12.54
CA GLU A 280 10.50 15.96 -12.65
C GLU A 280 11.76 16.08 -13.49
N GLN A 281 12.74 15.21 -13.25
CA GLN A 281 13.99 15.19 -14.01
C GLN A 281 13.77 14.92 -15.51
N ALA A 282 12.75 14.14 -15.85
CA ALA A 282 12.35 13.88 -17.22
C ALA A 282 11.54 15.03 -17.86
N GLY A 283 11.21 16.08 -17.10
CA GLY A 283 10.43 17.23 -17.58
C GLY A 283 8.92 17.12 -17.38
N CYS A 284 8.44 16.17 -16.58
CA CYS A 284 7.03 16.12 -16.20
C CYS A 284 6.69 17.21 -15.19
N HIS A 285 5.49 17.78 -15.30
CA HIS A 285 4.90 18.61 -14.25
C HIS A 285 4.32 17.72 -13.17
N VAL A 286 4.95 17.68 -12.00
CA VAL A 286 4.54 16.84 -10.88
C VAL A 286 3.75 17.65 -9.86
N ILE A 287 2.59 17.14 -9.46
CA ILE A 287 1.72 17.69 -8.42
C ILE A 287 1.81 16.76 -7.19
N TYR A 288 2.10 17.32 -6.02
CA TYR A 288 2.35 16.58 -4.78
C TYR A 288 1.12 16.50 -3.88
N GLY A 289 0.07 15.83 -4.36
CA GLY A 289 -1.16 15.67 -3.58
C GLY A 289 -1.97 16.96 -3.43
N LEU A 290 -2.93 16.93 -2.51
CA LEU A 290 -3.75 18.08 -2.12
C LEU A 290 -3.67 18.27 -0.61
N VAL A 291 -3.63 19.52 -0.16
CA VAL A 291 -3.64 19.87 1.26
C VAL A 291 -4.92 19.33 1.92
N GLY A 292 -4.77 18.69 3.08
CA GLY A 292 -5.88 18.13 3.86
C GLY A 292 -6.58 16.91 3.24
N LEU A 293 -6.24 16.50 2.01
CA LEU A 293 -6.85 15.38 1.31
C LEU A 293 -5.81 14.35 0.87
N LYS A 294 -6.28 13.13 0.57
CA LYS A 294 -5.49 12.10 -0.13
C LYS A 294 -6.12 11.81 -1.48
N THR A 295 -5.35 11.94 -2.54
CA THR A 295 -5.83 11.63 -3.88
C THR A 295 -5.86 10.12 -4.10
N HIS A 296 -7.07 9.55 -4.09
CA HIS A 296 -7.27 8.11 -4.27
C HIS A 296 -7.89 7.73 -5.61
N SER A 297 -8.19 8.70 -6.48
CA SER A 297 -8.70 8.46 -7.83
C SER A 297 -7.64 7.77 -8.71
N LYS A 298 -8.10 6.93 -9.64
CA LYS A 298 -7.26 6.30 -10.67
C LYS A 298 -7.80 6.73 -12.01
N ILE A 299 -7.22 7.79 -12.53
CA ILE A 299 -7.64 8.43 -13.78
C ILE A 299 -6.42 8.78 -14.63
N THR A 300 -6.53 8.50 -15.92
CA THR A 300 -5.58 8.94 -16.94
C THR A 300 -6.36 9.63 -18.05
N LEU A 301 -5.86 10.77 -18.46
CA LEU A 301 -6.37 11.53 -19.59
C LEU A 301 -5.25 11.69 -20.62
N VAL A 302 -5.50 11.23 -21.84
CA VAL A 302 -4.65 11.48 -23.02
C VAL A 302 -5.40 12.42 -23.96
N VAL A 303 -4.74 13.48 -24.35
CA VAL A 303 -5.24 14.47 -25.32
C VAL A 303 -4.50 14.24 -26.63
N ARG A 304 -5.23 13.86 -27.67
CA ARG A 304 -4.70 13.51 -28.98
C ARG A 304 -5.33 14.39 -30.05
N LYS A 305 -4.51 14.84 -31.00
CA LYS A 305 -4.95 15.50 -32.21
C LYS A 305 -5.43 14.42 -33.21
N GLU A 306 -6.67 14.50 -33.61
CA GLU A 306 -7.25 13.69 -34.66
C GLU A 306 -7.37 14.53 -35.95
N GLU A 307 -7.79 13.92 -37.04
CA GLU A 307 -7.96 14.62 -38.31
C GLU A 307 -9.02 15.74 -38.24
N ASP A 308 -10.08 15.52 -37.48
CA ASP A 308 -11.27 16.35 -37.38
C ASP A 308 -11.31 17.22 -36.12
N GLU A 309 -10.70 16.76 -35.02
CA GLU A 309 -10.81 17.44 -33.72
C GLU A 309 -9.65 17.07 -32.77
N ILE A 310 -9.60 17.74 -31.62
CA ILE A 310 -8.80 17.29 -30.48
C ILE A 310 -9.67 16.36 -29.63
N ARG A 311 -9.27 15.09 -29.56
CA ARG A 311 -10.00 14.06 -28.85
C ARG A 311 -9.34 13.71 -27.51
N ARG A 312 -10.17 13.43 -26.53
CA ARG A 312 -9.76 13.02 -25.18
C ARG A 312 -10.05 11.55 -24.97
N TYR A 313 -9.02 10.81 -24.59
CA TYR A 313 -9.09 9.40 -24.24
C TYR A 313 -8.89 9.26 -22.75
N VAL A 314 -9.81 8.60 -22.07
CA VAL A 314 -9.83 8.51 -20.61
C VAL A 314 -9.78 7.04 -20.19
N HIS A 315 -8.88 6.73 -19.26
CA HIS A 315 -8.94 5.51 -18.47
C HIS A 315 -9.38 5.85 -17.05
N LEU A 316 -10.36 5.09 -16.57
CA LEU A 316 -10.83 5.13 -15.18
C LEU A 316 -10.65 3.75 -14.57
N GLY A 317 -10.14 3.69 -13.33
CA GLY A 317 -9.94 2.43 -12.64
C GLY A 317 -10.32 2.48 -11.17
N THR A 318 -10.70 1.33 -10.60
CA THR A 318 -10.85 1.15 -9.15
C THR A 318 -9.51 0.78 -8.51
N GLY A 319 -8.63 0.08 -9.25
CA GLY A 319 -7.31 -0.37 -8.82
C GLY A 319 -6.19 0.64 -9.13
N ASN A 320 -5.12 0.58 -8.35
CA ASN A 320 -3.95 1.42 -8.56
C ASN A 320 -3.26 1.12 -9.91
N TYR A 321 -2.56 2.11 -10.45
CA TYR A 321 -1.67 1.94 -11.61
C TYR A 321 -0.40 1.17 -11.24
N ASN A 322 -0.60 -0.10 -10.86
CA ASN A 322 0.45 -0.98 -10.37
C ASN A 322 0.24 -2.39 -10.95
N ASP A 323 1.11 -2.77 -11.87
CA ASP A 323 1.07 -4.03 -12.61
C ASP A 323 1.23 -5.27 -11.72
N SER A 324 1.90 -5.13 -10.58
CA SER A 324 2.08 -6.23 -9.63
C SER A 324 0.81 -6.48 -8.82
N THR A 325 0.18 -5.43 -8.29
CA THR A 325 -1.04 -5.56 -7.50
C THR A 325 -2.26 -5.87 -8.35
N ALA A 326 -2.28 -5.47 -9.63
CA ALA A 326 -3.33 -5.81 -10.59
C ALA A 326 -3.47 -7.33 -10.85
N LYS A 327 -2.46 -8.13 -10.48
CA LYS A 327 -2.50 -9.59 -10.54
C LYS A 327 -3.16 -10.24 -9.31
N LEU A 328 -3.42 -9.47 -8.27
CA LEU A 328 -3.87 -9.97 -6.97
C LEU A 328 -5.25 -9.44 -6.59
N TYR A 329 -5.51 -8.16 -6.85
CA TYR A 329 -6.76 -7.50 -6.45
C TYR A 329 -7.82 -7.57 -7.55
N THR A 330 -9.07 -7.73 -7.12
CA THR A 330 -10.22 -7.66 -8.02
C THR A 330 -10.60 -6.21 -8.23
N ASP A 331 -10.27 -5.70 -9.41
CA ASP A 331 -10.50 -4.33 -9.82
C ASP A 331 -11.14 -4.23 -11.21
N MET A 332 -11.72 -3.07 -11.50
CA MET A 332 -12.30 -2.75 -12.78
C MET A 332 -11.60 -1.56 -13.42
N GLY A 333 -11.47 -1.59 -14.75
CA GLY A 333 -10.97 -0.49 -15.55
C GLY A 333 -11.86 -0.24 -16.75
N MET A 334 -11.92 1.00 -17.21
CA MET A 334 -12.68 1.38 -18.40
C MET A 334 -11.90 2.39 -19.23
N PHE A 335 -11.78 2.12 -20.51
CA PHE A 335 -11.36 3.12 -21.49
C PHE A 335 -12.55 3.70 -22.22
N THR A 336 -12.52 5.01 -22.45
CA THR A 336 -13.57 5.72 -23.20
C THR A 336 -13.02 6.95 -23.89
N SER A 337 -13.57 7.29 -25.05
CA SER A 337 -13.33 8.56 -25.75
C SER A 337 -14.57 9.44 -25.83
N LYS A 338 -15.63 9.12 -25.06
CA LYS A 338 -16.87 9.91 -25.03
C LYS A 338 -16.61 11.29 -24.46
N THR A 339 -17.05 12.33 -25.16
CA THR A 339 -16.79 13.74 -24.88
C THR A 339 -17.07 14.11 -23.41
N ARG A 340 -18.22 13.69 -22.87
CA ARG A 340 -18.61 14.00 -21.48
C ARG A 340 -17.67 13.45 -20.42
N TYR A 341 -17.04 12.29 -20.66
CA TYR A 341 -15.99 11.76 -19.77
C TYR A 341 -14.69 12.54 -19.92
N GLY A 342 -14.35 12.93 -21.15
CA GLY A 342 -13.17 13.76 -21.44
C GLY A 342 -13.25 15.14 -20.81
N GLU A 343 -14.44 15.78 -20.82
CA GLU A 343 -14.70 17.05 -20.15
C GLU A 343 -14.53 16.94 -18.65
N ASP A 344 -15.17 15.93 -18.03
CA ASP A 344 -15.08 15.68 -16.60
C ASP A 344 -13.64 15.35 -16.18
N ALA A 345 -12.91 14.51 -16.95
CA ALA A 345 -11.52 14.22 -16.69
C ALA A 345 -10.63 15.46 -16.75
N THR A 346 -10.90 16.36 -17.71
CA THR A 346 -10.22 17.66 -17.80
C THR A 346 -10.50 18.49 -16.55
N ALA A 347 -11.76 18.56 -16.11
CA ALA A 347 -12.16 19.26 -14.90
C ALA A 347 -11.47 18.70 -13.65
N VAL A 348 -11.38 17.35 -13.50
CA VAL A 348 -10.63 16.71 -12.41
C VAL A 348 -9.19 17.22 -12.36
N PHE A 349 -8.47 17.17 -13.48
CA PHE A 349 -7.08 17.62 -13.50
C PHE A 349 -6.92 19.12 -13.31
N ASN A 350 -7.88 19.93 -13.73
CA ASN A 350 -7.87 21.36 -13.44
C ASN A 350 -8.03 21.64 -11.95
N MET A 351 -8.95 20.92 -11.27
CA MET A 351 -9.07 21.01 -9.81
C MET A 351 -7.79 20.58 -9.09
N LEU A 352 -7.21 19.44 -9.51
CA LEU A 352 -5.97 18.91 -8.91
C LEU A 352 -4.78 19.85 -9.11
N SER A 353 -4.81 20.70 -10.15
CA SER A 353 -3.79 21.70 -10.43
C SER A 353 -4.11 23.07 -9.79
N GLY A 354 -5.17 23.18 -9.01
CA GLY A 354 -5.53 24.40 -8.28
C GLY A 354 -6.20 25.48 -9.13
N TYR A 355 -6.67 25.17 -10.35
CA TYR A 355 -7.16 26.19 -11.27
C TYR A 355 -8.64 26.55 -11.10
N SER A 356 -9.54 25.59 -10.95
CA SER A 356 -10.97 25.89 -10.80
C SER A 356 -11.82 24.67 -10.45
N GLU A 357 -12.92 24.90 -9.75
CA GLU A 357 -13.99 23.92 -9.57
C GLU A 357 -14.96 23.98 -10.75
N PRO A 358 -15.40 22.83 -11.32
CA PRO A 358 -16.39 22.81 -12.36
C PRO A 358 -17.78 23.14 -11.80
N LEU A 359 -18.59 23.84 -12.56
CA LEU A 359 -19.97 24.16 -12.20
C LEU A 359 -20.88 22.93 -12.21
N VAL A 360 -20.61 21.97 -13.09
CA VAL A 360 -21.44 20.77 -13.31
C VAL A 360 -20.56 19.57 -13.66
N TRP A 361 -20.92 18.40 -13.14
CA TRP A 361 -20.36 17.11 -13.51
C TRP A 361 -21.30 16.35 -14.45
N ASN A 362 -20.80 15.84 -15.57
CA ASN A 362 -21.58 15.09 -16.55
C ASN A 362 -21.76 13.62 -16.15
N LYS A 363 -20.63 12.90 -15.89
CA LYS A 363 -20.57 11.47 -15.65
C LYS A 363 -19.83 11.11 -14.38
N LEU A 364 -18.82 11.88 -14.01
CA LEU A 364 -18.04 11.66 -12.80
C LEU A 364 -18.70 12.36 -11.60
N SER A 365 -18.30 11.95 -10.41
CA SER A 365 -18.63 12.62 -9.16
C SER A 365 -17.47 12.43 -8.21
N LEU A 366 -16.99 13.51 -7.60
CA LEU A 366 -15.80 13.51 -6.76
C LEU A 366 -16.16 13.61 -5.29
N ALA A 367 -15.42 12.85 -4.48
CA ALA A 367 -15.38 13.03 -3.03
C ALA A 367 -14.33 14.11 -2.68
N PRO A 368 -14.52 14.88 -1.59
CA PRO A 368 -15.64 14.79 -0.64
C PRO A 368 -16.89 15.57 -1.03
N LEU A 369 -16.81 16.47 -2.02
CA LEU A 369 -17.83 17.50 -2.25
C LEU A 369 -19.16 16.97 -2.85
N TRP A 370 -19.10 16.05 -3.82
CA TRP A 370 -20.30 15.65 -4.58
C TRP A 370 -20.69 14.19 -4.45
N LEU A 371 -19.75 13.28 -4.20
CA LEU A 371 -19.99 11.83 -4.29
C LEU A 371 -21.01 11.34 -3.27
N ARG A 372 -20.93 11.84 -2.02
CA ARG A 372 -21.88 11.49 -0.96
C ARG A 372 -23.32 11.86 -1.33
N GLY A 373 -23.52 13.13 -1.77
CA GLY A 373 -24.84 13.60 -2.22
C GLY A 373 -25.38 12.82 -3.41
N LYS A 374 -24.49 12.41 -4.34
CA LYS A 374 -24.85 11.55 -5.47
C LYS A 374 -25.36 10.18 -5.01
N PHE A 375 -24.69 9.53 -4.08
CA PHE A 375 -25.16 8.23 -3.57
C PHE A 375 -26.48 8.37 -2.83
N LEU A 376 -26.66 9.36 -1.98
CA LEU A 376 -27.93 9.61 -1.30
C LEU A 376 -29.07 9.81 -2.29
N SER A 377 -28.85 10.61 -3.35
CA SER A 377 -29.88 10.83 -4.39
C SER A 377 -30.24 9.55 -5.16
N LEU A 378 -29.26 8.67 -5.40
CA LEU A 378 -29.50 7.38 -6.07
C LEU A 378 -30.26 6.41 -5.17
N ILE A 379 -29.94 6.36 -3.87
CA ILE A 379 -30.67 5.55 -2.88
C ILE A 379 -32.13 6.03 -2.78
N GLU A 380 -32.35 7.35 -2.66
CA GLU A 380 -33.70 7.91 -2.59
C GLU A 380 -34.51 7.63 -3.87
N ARG A 381 -33.88 7.70 -5.02
CA ARG A 381 -34.54 7.34 -6.30
C ARG A 381 -35.08 5.91 -6.27
N GLU A 382 -34.30 4.93 -5.77
CA GLU A 382 -34.74 3.56 -5.69
C GLU A 382 -35.85 3.38 -4.62
N LYS A 383 -35.79 4.12 -3.51
CA LYS A 383 -36.87 4.18 -2.53
C LYS A 383 -38.19 4.67 -3.15
N GLU A 384 -38.13 5.74 -3.93
CA GLU A 384 -39.31 6.26 -4.67
C GLU A 384 -39.81 5.29 -5.74
N HIS A 385 -38.93 4.53 -6.41
CA HIS A 385 -39.35 3.46 -7.31
C HIS A 385 -40.17 2.40 -6.54
N ALA A 386 -39.69 1.95 -5.38
CA ALA A 386 -40.39 0.94 -4.55
C ALA A 386 -41.73 1.47 -4.05
N LYS A 387 -41.82 2.69 -3.53
CA LYS A 387 -43.08 3.30 -3.09
C LYS A 387 -44.14 3.38 -4.19
N ASN A 388 -43.70 3.57 -5.42
CA ASN A 388 -44.57 3.66 -6.58
C ASN A 388 -44.80 2.32 -7.30
N GLY A 389 -44.47 1.19 -6.66
CA GLY A 389 -44.67 -0.17 -7.21
C GLY A 389 -43.82 -0.48 -8.43
N ARG A 390 -42.77 0.30 -8.69
CA ARG A 390 -41.79 0.07 -9.76
C ARG A 390 -40.65 -0.83 -9.27
N PRO A 391 -40.03 -1.62 -10.16
CA PRO A 391 -38.84 -2.40 -9.81
C PRO A 391 -37.78 -1.50 -9.22
N ALA A 392 -37.26 -1.85 -8.03
CA ALA A 392 -36.23 -1.11 -7.30
C ALA A 392 -35.15 -2.08 -6.84
N ARG A 393 -33.88 -1.71 -7.02
CA ARG A 393 -32.74 -2.53 -6.61
C ARG A 393 -31.50 -1.69 -6.35
N ILE A 394 -30.78 -2.00 -5.27
CA ILE A 394 -29.47 -1.44 -4.96
C ILE A 394 -28.45 -2.58 -4.92
N ILE A 395 -27.35 -2.46 -5.68
CA ILE A 395 -26.21 -3.37 -5.63
C ILE A 395 -24.97 -2.52 -5.41
N ALA A 396 -24.25 -2.79 -4.33
CA ALA A 396 -23.04 -2.07 -3.97
C ALA A 396 -21.88 -3.02 -3.66
N LYS A 397 -20.71 -2.79 -4.28
CA LYS A 397 -19.45 -3.45 -3.94
C LYS A 397 -18.46 -2.38 -3.47
N MET A 398 -17.92 -2.54 -2.27
CA MET A 398 -16.99 -1.57 -1.67
C MET A 398 -16.09 -2.26 -0.65
N ASN A 399 -14.93 -1.68 -0.36
CA ASN A 399 -14.03 -2.19 0.67
C ASN A 399 -14.55 -1.89 2.08
N SER A 400 -15.15 -0.71 2.26
CA SER A 400 -15.68 -0.28 3.55
C SER A 400 -16.91 0.59 3.37
N LEU A 401 -17.82 0.51 4.32
CA LEU A 401 -19.03 1.31 4.43
C LEU A 401 -19.00 1.95 5.82
N CYS A 402 -18.57 3.21 5.90
CA CYS A 402 -18.29 3.90 7.17
C CYS A 402 -19.05 5.21 7.35
N ASP A 403 -19.62 5.80 6.28
CA ASP A 403 -20.40 7.05 6.39
C ASP A 403 -21.75 6.77 7.07
N PRO A 404 -22.02 7.35 8.27
CA PRO A 404 -23.25 7.06 9.00
C PRO A 404 -24.51 7.39 8.21
N GLY A 405 -24.53 8.52 7.49
CA GLY A 405 -25.72 8.92 6.74
C GLY A 405 -25.99 8.03 5.52
N ILE A 406 -24.96 7.48 4.87
CA ILE A 406 -25.15 6.47 3.83
C ILE A 406 -25.68 5.16 4.44
N ILE A 407 -25.16 4.75 5.62
CA ILE A 407 -25.63 3.55 6.31
C ILE A 407 -27.10 3.69 6.66
N GLU A 408 -27.50 4.81 7.27
CA GLU A 408 -28.90 5.09 7.63
C GLU A 408 -29.82 5.07 6.38
N ALA A 409 -29.40 5.75 5.30
CA ALA A 409 -30.16 5.78 4.05
C ALA A 409 -30.36 4.37 3.42
N LEU A 410 -29.36 3.50 3.57
CA LEU A 410 -29.46 2.11 3.12
C LEU A 410 -30.39 1.28 4.00
N TYR A 411 -30.40 1.49 5.33
CA TYR A 411 -31.38 0.86 6.23
C TYR A 411 -32.80 1.30 5.92
N ASP A 412 -33.02 2.61 5.69
CA ASP A 412 -34.31 3.12 5.27
C ASP A 412 -34.77 2.51 3.95
N ALA A 413 -33.86 2.41 2.97
CA ALA A 413 -34.16 1.77 1.69
C ALA A 413 -34.50 0.28 1.85
N LEU A 414 -33.81 -0.43 2.73
CA LEU A 414 -34.05 -1.85 3.02
C LEU A 414 -35.47 -2.11 3.53
N SER A 415 -36.04 -1.19 4.28
CA SER A 415 -37.43 -1.32 4.75
C SER A 415 -38.50 -1.27 3.64
N LEU A 416 -38.15 -0.68 2.49
CA LEU A 416 -39.06 -0.49 1.34
C LEU A 416 -38.72 -1.41 0.17
N ILE A 417 -37.46 -1.72 -0.01
CA ILE A 417 -36.96 -2.57 -1.10
C ILE A 417 -36.66 -3.94 -0.50
N HIS A 418 -37.31 -5.00 -0.97
CA HIS A 418 -36.95 -6.36 -0.58
C HIS A 418 -35.58 -6.71 -1.15
N ILE A 419 -34.54 -6.40 -0.39
CA ILE A 419 -33.15 -6.72 -0.73
C ILE A 419 -32.88 -8.12 -0.18
N SER A 420 -32.41 -9.02 -1.05
CA SER A 420 -31.77 -10.26 -0.61
C SER A 420 -30.54 -9.91 0.24
N GLU A 421 -30.32 -10.69 1.30
CA GLU A 421 -29.26 -10.47 2.29
C GLU A 421 -27.88 -10.12 1.69
N PRO A 422 -27.08 -9.30 2.39
CA PRO A 422 -25.73 -8.97 1.94
C PRO A 422 -24.89 -10.25 1.84
N THR A 423 -24.46 -10.59 0.64
CA THR A 423 -23.50 -11.68 0.45
C THR A 423 -22.14 -11.20 0.94
N ARG A 424 -21.76 -11.51 2.18
CA ARG A 424 -20.38 -11.42 2.63
C ARG A 424 -19.60 -12.51 1.90
N LEU A 425 -18.70 -12.11 1.01
CA LEU A 425 -17.61 -12.98 0.63
C LEU A 425 -16.76 -13.17 1.89
N ARG A 426 -16.80 -14.37 2.47
CA ARG A 426 -15.83 -14.77 3.49
C ARG A 426 -14.49 -14.91 2.77
N CYS A 427 -13.57 -14.00 3.05
CA CYS A 427 -12.16 -14.16 2.72
C CYS A 427 -11.56 -15.24 3.62
#